data_7fddeb01cb919afa5599371ad5a1a22b
#
_entry.id   7fddeb01cb919afa5599371ad5a1a22b
#
_cell.length_a   1.000
_cell.length_b   1.000
_cell.length_c   1.000
_cell.angle_alpha   90.00
_cell.angle_beta   90.00
_cell.angle_gamma   90.00
#
_symmetry.space_group_name_H-M   'P 1'
#
loop_
_entity.id
_entity.type
_entity.pdbx_description
1 polymer ?
#
loop_
_entity_poly.entity_id
_entity_poly.type
_entity_poly.pdbx_seq_one_letter_code
_entity_poly.pdbx_strand_id
1 'polypeptide(L)'
;MLNLRPKAARDDEPDLTPLIDMVFILLIFVILAASFAVRGIDLDLPPAHSGQALSGRVVEIRLLRDGSFLCEGIPVARADIRAKLQSLVRDFRTRPGQLVLKAAPDAPVEALVFIVDEVRMQGGEKLLIATAQPDEAGRP
;
A
#
# COMPACT_ATOMS: atom_id res chain seq x y z
N MET A 1 20.80 -38.31 -73.59
CA MET A 1 20.49 -36.90 -73.45
C MET A 1 20.14 -36.64 -72.01
N LEU A 2 21.06 -36.07 -71.21
CA LEU A 2 20.83 -35.73 -69.81
C LEU A 2 20.09 -34.42 -69.80
N ASN A 3 18.84 -34.38 -69.27
CA ASN A 3 18.05 -33.20 -69.12
C ASN A 3 18.36 -32.60 -67.74
N LEU A 4 19.37 -31.75 -67.70
CA LEU A 4 19.71 -30.97 -66.52
C LEU A 4 18.72 -29.77 -66.39
N ARG A 5 17.58 -30.01 -65.74
CA ARG A 5 16.73 -28.91 -65.27
C ARG A 5 17.49 -28.12 -64.20
N PRO A 6 17.72 -26.81 -64.35
CA PRO A 6 18.26 -26.01 -63.26
C PRO A 6 17.24 -26.01 -62.11
N LYS A 7 17.69 -26.44 -60.94
CA LYS A 7 16.96 -26.35 -59.69
C LYS A 7 16.76 -24.85 -59.43
N ALA A 8 15.53 -24.39 -59.47
CA ALA A 8 15.21 -23.00 -59.11
C ALA A 8 15.85 -22.70 -57.75
N ALA A 9 16.67 -21.67 -57.72
CA ALA A 9 17.19 -21.14 -56.46
C ALA A 9 15.94 -20.74 -55.65
N ARG A 10 15.74 -21.41 -54.51
CA ARG A 10 14.82 -20.89 -53.49
C ARG A 10 15.45 -19.58 -53.02
N ASP A 11 14.75 -18.52 -53.24
CA ASP A 11 15.07 -17.26 -52.55
C ASP A 11 14.99 -17.60 -51.06
N ASP A 12 16.14 -17.72 -50.41
CA ASP A 12 16.26 -17.85 -48.95
C ASP A 12 15.92 -16.47 -48.34
N GLU A 13 14.66 -16.07 -48.49
CA GLU A 13 14.16 -14.95 -47.67
C GLU A 13 14.25 -15.39 -46.21
N PRO A 14 14.90 -14.58 -45.35
CA PRO A 14 15.01 -14.93 -43.94
C PRO A 14 13.61 -15.03 -43.33
N ASP A 15 13.28 -16.18 -42.78
CA ASP A 15 12.02 -16.40 -42.07
C ASP A 15 12.03 -15.58 -40.77
N LEU A 16 11.30 -14.50 -40.77
CA LEU A 16 11.16 -13.60 -39.60
C LEU A 16 10.10 -14.06 -38.60
N THR A 17 9.39 -15.16 -38.91
CA THR A 17 8.33 -15.68 -38.04
C THR A 17 8.81 -15.96 -36.61
N PRO A 18 9.97 -16.60 -36.38
CA PRO A 18 10.45 -16.84 -35.01
C PRO A 18 10.80 -15.54 -34.26
N LEU A 19 11.27 -14.52 -34.98
CA LEU A 19 11.59 -13.23 -34.39
C LEU A 19 10.33 -12.51 -33.89
N ILE A 20 9.28 -12.53 -34.71
CA ILE A 20 7.99 -11.91 -34.38
C ILE A 20 7.36 -12.63 -33.19
N ASP A 21 7.42 -13.95 -33.12
CA ASP A 21 6.89 -14.73 -31.99
C ASP A 21 7.60 -14.38 -30.68
N MET A 22 8.93 -14.30 -30.69
CA MET A 22 9.71 -13.91 -29.52
C MET A 22 9.35 -12.50 -29.03
N VAL A 23 9.18 -11.55 -29.94
CA VAL A 23 8.77 -10.17 -29.61
C VAL A 23 7.35 -10.15 -29.04
N PHE A 24 6.46 -10.97 -29.58
CA PHE A 24 5.07 -11.05 -29.11
C PHE A 24 4.98 -11.63 -27.70
N ILE A 25 5.72 -12.69 -27.42
CA ILE A 25 5.81 -13.30 -26.08
C ILE A 25 6.40 -12.29 -25.10
N LEU A 26 7.46 -11.58 -25.48
CA LEU A 26 8.05 -10.54 -24.62
C LEU A 26 7.06 -9.43 -24.33
N LEU A 27 6.30 -8.99 -25.33
CA LEU A 27 5.29 -7.94 -25.17
C LEU A 27 4.18 -8.38 -24.20
N ILE A 28 3.66 -9.58 -24.35
CA ILE A 28 2.65 -10.16 -23.45
C ILE A 28 3.21 -10.24 -22.03
N PHE A 29 4.45 -10.72 -21.89
CA PHE A 29 5.10 -10.80 -20.59
C PHE A 29 5.23 -9.43 -19.92
N VAL A 30 5.66 -8.41 -20.65
CA VAL A 30 5.76 -7.02 -20.12
C VAL A 30 4.40 -6.48 -19.70
N ILE A 31 3.35 -6.73 -20.49
CA ILE A 31 1.98 -6.31 -20.14
C ILE A 31 1.50 -7.01 -18.88
N LEU A 32 1.72 -8.32 -18.76
CA LEU A 32 1.38 -9.07 -17.55
C LEU A 32 2.19 -8.60 -16.34
N ALA A 33 3.49 -8.42 -16.49
CA ALA A 33 4.36 -7.92 -15.43
C ALA A 33 3.91 -6.52 -14.93
N ALA A 34 3.52 -5.64 -15.85
CA ALA A 34 2.97 -4.33 -15.50
C ALA A 34 1.63 -4.41 -14.75
N SER A 35 0.83 -5.46 -15.02
CA SER A 35 -0.44 -5.70 -14.32
C SER A 35 -0.25 -6.16 -12.87
N PHE A 36 0.88 -6.76 -12.55
CA PHE A 36 1.26 -7.16 -11.20
C PHE A 36 2.01 -6.06 -10.42
N ALA A 37 2.06 -4.84 -10.93
CA ALA A 37 2.59 -3.73 -10.16
C ALA A 37 1.80 -3.61 -8.86
N VAL A 38 2.40 -4.08 -7.78
CA VAL A 38 1.85 -3.94 -6.43
C VAL A 38 1.72 -2.45 -6.19
N ARG A 39 0.49 -1.98 -6.07
CA ARG A 39 0.23 -0.62 -5.61
C ARG A 39 0.65 -0.57 -4.16
N GLY A 40 1.89 -0.18 -3.92
CA GLY A 40 2.37 0.11 -2.57
C GLY A 40 1.51 1.21 -1.97
N ILE A 41 1.19 1.07 -0.69
CA ILE A 41 0.62 2.17 0.08
C ILE A 41 1.80 3.09 0.35
N ASP A 42 1.79 4.32 -0.19
CA ASP A 42 2.72 5.36 0.22
C ASP A 42 2.39 5.70 1.68
N LEU A 43 3.13 5.08 2.57
CA LEU A 43 3.16 5.40 3.99
C LEU A 43 4.19 6.52 4.14
N ASP A 44 3.72 7.74 4.20
CA ASP A 44 4.54 8.88 4.57
C ASP A 44 4.86 8.74 6.08
N LEU A 45 5.92 8.00 6.36
CA LEU A 45 6.44 7.85 7.73
C LEU A 45 7.28 9.08 8.03
N PRO A 46 6.83 10.00 8.88
CA PRO A 46 7.68 11.08 9.33
C PRO A 46 8.90 10.49 10.03
N PRO A 47 10.11 10.98 9.73
CA PRO A 47 11.32 10.51 10.41
C PRO A 47 11.15 10.71 11.92
N ALA A 48 11.52 9.70 12.69
CA ALA A 48 11.31 9.60 14.14
C ALA A 48 11.95 10.74 14.96
N HIS A 49 12.62 11.70 14.34
CA HIS A 49 13.34 12.81 14.97
C HIS A 49 12.80 14.22 14.66
N SER A 50 11.81 14.37 13.81
CA SER A 50 11.23 15.68 13.54
C SER A 50 9.94 15.84 14.32
N GLY A 51 10.05 16.35 15.53
CA GLY A 51 8.92 16.88 16.29
C GLY A 51 8.35 18.11 15.60
N GLN A 52 7.63 17.94 14.49
CA GLN A 52 6.77 19.00 13.99
C GLN A 52 5.65 19.20 15.01
N ALA A 53 5.57 20.40 15.54
CA ALA A 53 4.47 20.79 16.42
C ALA A 53 3.14 20.57 15.66
N LEU A 54 2.38 19.58 16.09
CA LEU A 54 1.09 19.26 15.50
C LEU A 54 0.13 20.40 15.81
N SER A 55 -0.28 21.16 14.80
CA SER A 55 -1.23 22.23 14.95
C SER A 55 -2.64 21.66 14.92
N GLY A 56 -3.42 21.87 16.00
CA GLY A 56 -4.80 21.44 16.08
C GLY A 56 -5.04 20.27 17.05
N ARG A 57 -6.27 19.74 17.04
CA ARG A 57 -6.66 18.57 17.85
C ARG A 57 -5.98 17.32 17.31
N VAL A 58 -5.24 16.62 18.15
CA VAL A 58 -4.62 15.34 17.83
C VAL A 58 -5.47 14.23 18.41
N VAL A 59 -5.93 13.31 17.57
CA VAL A 59 -6.61 12.09 17.99
C VAL A 59 -5.65 10.93 17.80
N GLU A 60 -5.34 10.24 18.89
CA GLU A 60 -4.41 9.14 18.91
C GLU A 60 -5.16 7.81 18.83
N ILE A 61 -4.77 6.96 17.87
CA ILE A 61 -5.18 5.57 17.80
C ILE A 61 -3.94 4.72 18.07
N ARG A 62 -4.03 3.81 19.02
CA ARG A 62 -2.97 2.84 19.32
C ARG A 62 -3.37 1.47 18.78
N LEU A 63 -2.46 0.85 18.07
CA LEU A 63 -2.51 -0.54 17.67
C LEU A 63 -1.63 -1.34 18.62
N LEU A 64 -2.23 -2.24 19.37
CA LEU A 64 -1.52 -3.08 20.34
C LEU A 64 -0.94 -4.34 19.68
N ARG A 65 -0.08 -5.05 20.43
CA ARG A 65 0.58 -6.29 19.97
C ARG A 65 -0.39 -7.41 19.63
N ASP A 66 -1.53 -7.44 20.30
CA ASP A 66 -2.61 -8.43 20.07
C ASP A 66 -3.52 -8.09 18.89
N GLY A 67 -3.26 -6.97 18.19
CA GLY A 67 -4.09 -6.49 17.09
C GLY A 67 -5.33 -5.71 17.51
N SER A 68 -5.50 -5.43 18.79
CA SER A 68 -6.59 -4.58 19.31
C SER A 68 -6.28 -3.09 19.13
N PHE A 69 -7.33 -2.29 19.10
CA PHE A 69 -7.24 -0.85 18.89
C PHE A 69 -7.69 -0.09 20.15
N LEU A 70 -6.95 0.95 20.49
CA LEU A 70 -7.34 1.94 21.48
C LEU A 70 -7.48 3.30 20.79
N CYS A 71 -8.61 3.97 20.96
CA CYS A 71 -8.82 5.32 20.47
C CYS A 71 -8.92 6.25 21.67
N GLU A 72 -8.01 7.21 21.79
CA GLU A 72 -7.94 8.11 22.96
C GLU A 72 -7.91 7.35 24.30
N GLY A 73 -7.25 6.18 24.35
CA GLY A 73 -7.19 5.31 25.52
C GLY A 73 -8.38 4.38 25.74
N ILE A 74 -9.43 4.50 24.94
CA ILE A 74 -10.62 3.66 25.04
C ILE A 74 -10.51 2.48 24.06
N PRO A 75 -10.70 1.22 24.51
CA PRO A 75 -10.66 0.08 23.60
C PRO A 75 -11.83 0.14 22.61
N VAL A 76 -11.52 -0.10 21.34
CA VAL A 76 -12.48 -0.10 20.24
C VAL A 76 -12.41 -1.45 19.52
N ALA A 77 -13.55 -2.12 19.41
CA ALA A 77 -13.61 -3.36 18.66
C ALA A 77 -13.36 -3.14 17.17
N ARG A 78 -12.74 -4.12 16.51
CA ARG A 78 -12.44 -4.04 15.06
C ARG A 78 -13.71 -3.75 14.22
N ALA A 79 -14.86 -4.27 14.64
CA ALA A 79 -16.14 -4.02 13.98
C ALA A 79 -16.59 -2.55 14.08
N ASP A 80 -16.26 -1.88 15.18
CA ASP A 80 -16.72 -0.52 15.49
C ASP A 80 -15.73 0.55 15.01
N ILE A 81 -14.51 0.14 14.63
CA ILE A 81 -13.45 1.08 14.22
C ILE A 81 -13.90 1.95 13.05
N ARG A 82 -14.63 1.37 12.09
CA ARG A 82 -15.17 2.08 10.93
C ARG A 82 -16.10 3.22 11.32
N ALA A 83 -17.06 2.94 12.18
CA ALA A 83 -18.02 3.95 12.67
C ALA A 83 -17.30 5.06 13.45
N LYS A 84 -16.29 4.68 14.27
CA LYS A 84 -15.47 5.62 15.02
C LYS A 84 -14.66 6.52 14.10
N LEU A 85 -14.00 5.98 13.07
CA LEU A 85 -13.25 6.74 12.09
C LEU A 85 -14.15 7.70 11.30
N GLN A 86 -15.33 7.26 10.88
CA GLN A 86 -16.30 8.12 10.21
C GLN A 86 -16.68 9.33 11.05
N SER A 87 -16.93 9.14 12.33
CA SER A 87 -17.25 10.25 13.24
C SER A 87 -16.08 11.22 13.36
N LEU A 88 -14.85 10.71 13.51
CA LEU A 88 -13.64 11.53 13.63
C LEU A 88 -13.35 12.34 12.37
N VAL A 89 -13.42 11.72 11.19
CA VAL A 89 -13.21 12.41 9.92
C VAL A 89 -14.28 13.49 9.68
N ARG A 90 -15.51 13.23 10.09
CA ARG A 90 -16.59 14.23 10.03
C ARG A 90 -16.31 15.41 10.96
N ASP A 91 -15.84 15.14 12.18
CA ASP A 91 -15.47 16.18 13.15
C ASP A 91 -14.30 17.03 12.63
N PHE A 92 -13.33 16.45 11.93
CA PHE A 92 -12.21 17.18 11.35
C PHE A 92 -12.59 18.11 10.20
N ARG A 93 -13.77 17.92 9.58
CA ARG A 93 -14.30 18.88 8.60
C ARG A 93 -14.74 20.18 9.25
N THR A 94 -15.21 20.12 10.50
CA THR A 94 -15.69 21.30 11.26
C THR A 94 -14.59 21.88 12.15
N ARG A 95 -13.73 21.02 12.69
CA ARG A 95 -12.61 21.39 13.56
C ARG A 95 -11.35 20.72 13.07
N PRO A 96 -10.43 21.45 12.42
CA PRO A 96 -9.20 20.87 11.90
C PRO A 96 -8.46 20.07 12.97
N GLY A 97 -8.13 18.82 12.65
CA GLY A 97 -7.42 17.90 13.52
C GLY A 97 -6.55 16.95 12.72
N GLN A 98 -5.73 16.22 13.44
CA GLN A 98 -4.84 15.22 12.87
C GLN A 98 -5.05 13.88 13.54
N LEU A 99 -5.02 12.80 12.75
CA LEU A 99 -5.09 11.44 13.23
C LEU A 99 -3.68 10.89 13.31
N VAL A 100 -3.29 10.42 14.49
CA VAL A 100 -1.99 9.79 14.73
C VAL A 100 -2.21 8.32 15.06
N LEU A 101 -1.63 7.43 14.28
CA LEU A 101 -1.63 6.01 14.55
C LEU A 101 -0.29 5.62 15.18
N LYS A 102 -0.32 5.16 16.43
CA LYS A 102 0.83 4.58 17.12
C LYS A 102 0.71 3.05 17.09
N ALA A 103 1.61 2.39 16.39
CA ALA A 103 1.66 0.94 16.34
C ALA A 103 2.75 0.41 17.27
N ALA A 104 2.42 -0.64 18.03
CA ALA A 104 3.43 -1.37 18.78
C ALA A 104 4.42 -2.03 17.81
N PRO A 105 5.73 -2.18 18.16
CA PRO A 105 6.73 -2.77 17.27
C PRO A 105 6.36 -4.17 16.76
N ASP A 106 5.69 -4.95 17.58
CA ASP A 106 5.27 -6.32 17.27
C ASP A 106 3.78 -6.43 16.88
N ALA A 107 3.16 -5.30 16.51
CA ALA A 107 1.77 -5.29 16.09
C ALA A 107 1.57 -6.04 14.76
N PRO A 108 0.46 -6.75 14.58
CA PRO A 108 0.17 -7.43 13.32
C PRO A 108 0.08 -6.43 12.15
N VAL A 109 0.88 -6.65 11.11
CA VAL A 109 0.89 -5.81 9.90
C VAL A 109 -0.49 -5.77 9.24
N GLU A 110 -1.24 -6.87 9.29
CA GLU A 110 -2.61 -6.94 8.77
C GLU A 110 -3.52 -5.91 9.43
N ALA A 111 -3.43 -5.76 10.76
CA ALA A 111 -4.24 -4.79 11.50
C ALA A 111 -3.82 -3.34 11.19
N LEU A 112 -2.51 -3.11 10.96
CA LEU A 112 -2.00 -1.83 10.54
C LEU A 112 -2.53 -1.43 9.15
N VAL A 113 -2.43 -2.34 8.18
CA VAL A 113 -2.92 -2.12 6.82
C VAL A 113 -4.44 -1.89 6.84
N PHE A 114 -5.19 -2.67 7.61
CA PHE A 114 -6.63 -2.52 7.75
C PHE A 114 -7.03 -1.10 8.19
N ILE A 115 -6.38 -0.55 9.23
CA ILE A 115 -6.75 0.79 9.73
C ILE A 115 -6.36 1.90 8.77
N VAL A 116 -5.20 1.77 8.10
CA VAL A 116 -4.75 2.74 7.08
C VAL A 116 -5.72 2.78 5.90
N ASP A 117 -6.14 1.62 5.43
CA ASP A 117 -7.10 1.51 4.33
C ASP A 117 -8.46 2.11 4.72
N GLU A 118 -8.93 1.80 5.91
CA GLU A 118 -10.19 2.33 6.42
C GLU A 118 -10.18 3.87 6.54
N VAL A 119 -9.08 4.46 7.04
CA VAL A 119 -8.92 5.92 7.11
C VAL A 119 -8.94 6.55 5.72
N ARG A 120 -8.24 5.94 4.76
CA ARG A 120 -8.24 6.42 3.36
C ARG A 120 -9.62 6.36 2.73
N MET A 121 -10.35 5.28 2.94
CA MET A 121 -11.73 5.13 2.42
C MET A 121 -12.69 6.18 2.97
N GLN A 122 -12.44 6.67 4.19
CA GLN A 122 -13.25 7.72 4.81
C GLN A 122 -12.83 9.15 4.37
N GLY A 123 -11.83 9.27 3.49
CA GLY A 123 -11.32 10.57 3.03
C GLY A 123 -10.37 11.25 4.01
N GLY A 124 -9.75 10.49 4.91
CA GLY A 124 -8.67 10.96 5.78
C GLY A 124 -7.38 11.12 5.00
N GLU A 125 -7.08 12.32 4.50
CA GLU A 125 -5.87 12.60 3.71
C GLU A 125 -4.59 12.64 4.55
N LYS A 126 -4.70 12.90 5.85
CA LYS A 126 -3.54 13.08 6.74
C LYS A 126 -3.60 12.11 7.91
N LEU A 127 -3.07 10.91 7.70
CA LEU A 127 -2.77 9.97 8.77
C LEU A 127 -1.27 10.00 9.04
N LEU A 128 -0.89 10.40 10.24
CA LEU A 128 0.48 10.30 10.71
C LEU A 128 0.67 8.95 11.40
N ILE A 129 1.63 8.17 10.91
CA ILE A 129 1.97 6.89 11.53
C ILE A 129 3.25 7.07 12.34
N ALA A 130 3.18 6.78 13.63
CA ALA A 130 4.32 6.75 14.52
C ALA A 130 4.50 5.33 15.06
N THR A 131 5.74 4.87 15.12
CA THR A 131 6.07 3.65 15.86
C THR A 131 6.25 4.00 17.33
N ALA A 132 5.56 3.29 18.22
CA ALA A 132 5.75 3.47 19.65
C ALA A 132 7.16 3.00 20.02
N GLN A 133 7.88 3.81 20.83
CA GLN A 133 9.12 3.34 21.43
C GLN A 133 8.82 2.19 22.41
N PRO A 134 9.74 1.20 22.58
CA PRO A 134 9.51 0.02 23.39
C PRO A 134 9.09 0.30 24.85
N ASP A 135 9.45 1.47 25.38
CA ASP A 135 9.17 1.84 26.79
C ASP A 135 7.74 2.34 27.03
N GLU A 136 7.01 2.77 26.03
CA GLU A 136 5.64 3.27 26.22
C GLU A 136 4.56 2.18 26.08
N ALA A 137 4.92 1.01 25.56
CA ALA A 137 3.98 -0.10 25.31
C ALA A 137 3.63 -0.93 26.56
N GLY A 138 4.21 -0.65 27.72
CA GLY A 138 4.14 -1.50 28.90
C GLY A 138 3.80 -0.85 30.24
N ARG A 139 3.39 0.42 30.27
CA ARG A 139 2.90 0.99 31.54
C ARG A 139 1.38 0.96 31.58
N PRO A 140 0.81 0.31 32.62
CA PRO A 140 -0.61 0.28 32.90
C PRO A 140 -1.16 1.66 33.21
#